data_4dd339ecc27046e95d1f1133dff1c20d
#
_entry.id   4dd339ecc27046e95d1f1133dff1c20d
#
_cell.length_a   1.000
_cell.length_b   1.000
_cell.length_c   1.000
_cell.angle_alpha   90.00
_cell.angle_beta   90.00
_cell.angle_gamma   90.00
#
_symmetry.space_group_name_H-M   'P 1'
#
loop_
_entity.id
_entity.type
_entity.pdbx_description
1 polymer ?
#
loop_
_entity_poly.entity_id
_entity_poly.type
_entity_poly.pdbx_seq_one_letter_code
_entity_poly.pdbx_strand_id
1 'polypeptide(L)'
;MTSASPVNTYDYIIIGAGSAGCMLAKRLTENPAKRVLLIEAGKNDNYIWIHVPVGYLYCIDNPRADWRFKTVTEPGLNGRSLLYPRGRVLGGCSSINGMIYMRGQEGDYASWVKATGDDTWSWENALQRYKEFEDYHGAASQWHGKGGEWTVSKQRLRWPIMDIFKEAAVEAGIPASDDFNQGDNFGVGYFDVSQRKGWRLNTSKAFLRDAAKRPNLTVITEAVVNKLLIDPNSKNCYGVQFIKDGKVTEVHCDTSNRGEVILSAGTIGS
;
A
#
# COMPACT_ATOMS: atom_id res chain seq x y z
N MET A 1 -30.10 30.72 -18.43
CA MET A 1 -29.84 29.47 -17.70
C MET A 1 -28.37 29.16 -17.89
N THR A 2 -27.55 29.58 -16.95
CA THR A 2 -26.10 29.29 -16.95
C THR A 2 -25.92 27.82 -16.55
N SER A 3 -25.47 26.99 -17.47
CA SER A 3 -25.02 25.63 -17.15
C SER A 3 -23.87 25.75 -16.17
N ALA A 4 -24.12 25.46 -14.90
CA ALA A 4 -23.04 25.28 -13.93
C ALA A 4 -22.14 24.16 -14.47
N SER A 5 -20.88 24.49 -14.73
CA SER A 5 -19.84 23.49 -15.01
C SER A 5 -19.88 22.44 -13.88
N PRO A 6 -19.68 21.15 -14.17
CA PRO A 6 -19.67 20.15 -13.13
C PRO A 6 -18.61 20.56 -12.09
N VAL A 7 -19.06 20.82 -10.88
CA VAL A 7 -18.19 21.22 -9.77
C VAL A 7 -17.23 20.09 -9.53
N ASN A 8 -15.94 20.28 -9.85
CA ASN A 8 -14.83 19.33 -9.57
C ASN A 8 -14.52 19.32 -8.06
N THR A 9 -15.55 19.06 -7.26
CA THR A 9 -15.49 19.11 -5.80
C THR A 9 -15.77 17.71 -5.24
N TYR A 10 -14.93 17.28 -4.31
CA TYR A 10 -14.97 15.97 -3.67
C TYR A 10 -14.94 16.11 -2.15
N ASP A 11 -15.54 15.15 -1.44
CA ASP A 11 -15.37 15.06 0.02
C ASP A 11 -13.95 14.63 0.38
N TYR A 12 -13.38 13.71 -0.42
CA TYR A 12 -12.01 13.24 -0.20
C TYR A 12 -11.23 13.20 -1.53
N ILE A 13 -10.01 13.73 -1.50
CA ILE A 13 -9.04 13.60 -2.60
C ILE A 13 -7.85 12.79 -2.08
N ILE A 14 -7.66 11.59 -2.61
CA ILE A 14 -6.60 10.68 -2.21
C ILE A 14 -5.49 10.73 -3.26
N ILE A 15 -4.26 11.06 -2.84
CA ILE A 15 -3.09 11.16 -3.71
C ILE A 15 -2.27 9.88 -3.58
N GLY A 16 -2.22 9.09 -4.66
CA GLY A 16 -1.52 7.81 -4.74
C GLY A 16 -2.42 6.61 -4.46
N ALA A 17 -2.57 5.74 -5.47
CA ALA A 17 -3.30 4.47 -5.38
C ALA A 17 -2.38 3.30 -4.97
N GLY A 18 -1.52 3.53 -4.00
CA GLY A 18 -0.70 2.52 -3.35
C GLY A 18 -1.47 1.71 -2.31
N SER A 19 -0.75 1.07 -1.39
CA SER A 19 -1.36 0.20 -0.37
C SER A 19 -2.38 0.93 0.49
N ALA A 20 -2.06 2.11 0.99
CA ALA A 20 -2.97 2.92 1.80
C ALA A 20 -4.12 3.50 0.97
N GLY A 21 -3.81 4.14 -0.18
CA GLY A 21 -4.82 4.81 -0.99
C GLY A 21 -5.89 3.88 -1.54
N CYS A 22 -5.54 2.68 -1.95
CA CYS A 22 -6.52 1.66 -2.40
C CYS A 22 -7.48 1.27 -1.27
N MET A 23 -6.97 1.06 -0.06
CA MET A 23 -7.80 0.73 1.10
C MET A 23 -8.69 1.91 1.51
N LEU A 24 -8.14 3.11 1.59
CA LEU A 24 -8.89 4.32 1.92
C LEU A 24 -10.00 4.60 0.92
N ALA A 25 -9.72 4.47 -0.39
CA ALA A 25 -10.73 4.62 -1.43
C ALA A 25 -11.90 3.65 -1.23
N LYS A 26 -11.61 2.39 -0.86
CA LYS A 26 -12.65 1.41 -0.55
C LYS A 26 -13.47 1.80 0.67
N ARG A 27 -12.83 2.12 1.79
CA ARG A 27 -13.51 2.40 3.06
C ARG A 27 -14.31 3.71 2.99
N LEU A 28 -13.75 4.78 2.46
CA LEU A 28 -14.43 6.09 2.38
C LEU A 28 -15.64 6.06 1.43
N THR A 29 -15.62 5.23 0.40
CA THR A 29 -16.75 5.09 -0.54
C THR A 29 -17.82 4.10 -0.08
N GLU A 30 -17.68 3.46 1.08
CA GLU A 30 -18.75 2.67 1.71
C GLU A 30 -19.94 3.57 2.10
N ASN A 31 -19.69 4.83 2.40
CA ASN A 31 -20.75 5.83 2.51
C ASN A 31 -21.06 6.41 1.11
N PRO A 32 -22.23 6.09 0.51
CA PRO A 32 -22.57 6.51 -0.84
C PRO A 32 -22.78 8.05 -0.97
N ALA A 33 -22.98 8.75 0.13
CA ALA A 33 -23.09 10.21 0.15
C ALA A 33 -21.73 10.92 0.02
N LYS A 34 -20.60 10.19 0.18
CA LYS A 34 -19.25 10.76 0.08
C LYS A 34 -18.68 10.56 -1.32
N ARG A 35 -18.29 11.65 -1.95
CA ARG A 35 -17.62 11.65 -3.26
C ARG A 35 -16.11 11.59 -3.06
N VAL A 36 -15.47 10.57 -3.60
CA VAL A 36 -14.03 10.32 -3.45
C VAL A 36 -13.33 10.37 -4.81
N LEU A 37 -12.22 11.10 -4.86
CA LEU A 37 -11.30 11.10 -5.99
C LEU A 37 -10.00 10.41 -5.59
N LEU A 38 -9.56 9.43 -6.37
CA LEU A 38 -8.26 8.76 -6.23
C LEU A 38 -7.39 9.09 -7.45
N ILE A 39 -6.23 9.71 -7.23
CA ILE A 39 -5.29 10.12 -8.28
C ILE A 39 -4.03 9.28 -8.20
N GLU A 40 -3.65 8.62 -9.30
CA GLU A 40 -2.44 7.79 -9.40
C GLU A 40 -1.55 8.27 -10.54
N ALA A 41 -0.26 8.41 -10.24
CA ALA A 41 0.75 8.85 -11.20
C ALA A 41 1.06 7.79 -12.26
N GLY A 42 0.89 6.51 -11.91
CA GLY A 42 1.15 5.38 -12.80
C GLY A 42 -0.06 4.91 -13.58
N LYS A 43 0.15 3.83 -14.31
CA LYS A 43 -0.87 3.15 -15.12
C LYS A 43 -1.71 2.19 -14.28
N ASN A 44 -2.73 1.60 -14.92
CA ASN A 44 -3.44 0.47 -14.36
C ASN A 44 -2.52 -0.77 -14.20
N ASP A 45 -2.94 -1.70 -13.36
CA ASP A 45 -2.19 -2.92 -13.02
C ASP A 45 -2.46 -4.10 -13.98
N ASN A 46 -2.75 -3.83 -15.26
CA ASN A 46 -3.04 -4.89 -16.25
C ASN A 46 -1.79 -5.53 -16.88
N TYR A 47 -0.60 -5.19 -16.41
CA TYR A 47 0.65 -5.79 -16.87
C TYR A 47 0.82 -7.18 -16.26
N ILE A 48 0.94 -8.21 -17.12
CA ILE A 48 0.93 -9.63 -16.68
C ILE A 48 1.97 -9.93 -15.59
N TRP A 49 3.15 -9.35 -15.66
CA TRP A 49 4.24 -9.59 -14.72
C TRP A 49 3.96 -9.06 -13.31
N ILE A 50 3.03 -8.12 -13.15
CA ILE A 50 2.53 -7.74 -11.83
C ILE A 50 1.82 -8.91 -11.16
N HIS A 51 1.15 -9.77 -11.92
CA HIS A 51 0.30 -10.81 -11.39
C HIS A 51 1.03 -12.14 -11.14
N VAL A 52 2.00 -12.47 -11.98
CA VAL A 52 2.84 -13.65 -11.83
C VAL A 52 3.82 -13.41 -10.66
N PRO A 53 3.92 -14.33 -9.66
CA PRO A 53 4.76 -14.09 -8.49
C PRO A 53 6.22 -13.72 -8.80
N VAL A 54 6.89 -14.47 -9.65
CA VAL A 54 8.28 -14.18 -10.08
C VAL A 54 8.38 -12.91 -10.93
N GLY A 55 7.25 -12.41 -11.42
CA GLY A 55 7.18 -11.26 -12.31
C GLY A 55 7.66 -9.94 -11.72
N TYR A 56 7.79 -9.86 -10.37
CA TYR A 56 8.34 -8.66 -9.74
C TYR A 56 9.73 -8.30 -10.27
N LEU A 57 10.51 -9.30 -10.68
CA LEU A 57 11.82 -9.10 -11.31
C LEU A 57 11.76 -8.34 -12.65
N TYR A 58 10.62 -8.42 -13.36
CA TYR A 58 10.36 -7.69 -14.59
C TYR A 58 9.62 -6.34 -14.36
N CYS A 59 9.20 -6.08 -13.12
CA CYS A 59 8.55 -4.84 -12.72
C CYS A 59 9.54 -3.83 -12.14
N ILE A 60 10.58 -4.31 -11.43
CA ILE A 60 11.66 -3.49 -10.89
C ILE A 60 12.49 -2.91 -12.04
N ASP A 61 12.84 -1.63 -11.95
CA ASP A 61 13.52 -0.83 -12.98
C ASP A 61 12.75 -0.72 -14.31
N ASN A 62 11.48 -1.11 -14.34
CA ASN A 62 10.63 -1.00 -15.52
C ASN A 62 9.81 0.30 -15.46
N PRO A 63 9.97 1.24 -16.42
CA PRO A 63 9.27 2.53 -16.41
C PRO A 63 7.74 2.42 -16.48
N ARG A 64 7.20 1.24 -16.86
CA ARG A 64 5.77 0.97 -16.84
C ARG A 64 5.19 0.88 -15.43
N ALA A 65 5.99 0.40 -14.44
CA ALA A 65 5.50 0.05 -13.12
C ALA A 65 6.34 0.61 -11.96
N ASP A 66 7.52 1.17 -12.25
CA ASP A 66 8.48 1.62 -11.25
C ASP A 66 8.86 3.09 -11.49
N TRP A 67 8.96 3.88 -10.41
CA TRP A 67 9.51 5.24 -10.44
C TRP A 67 11.00 5.27 -10.77
N ARG A 68 11.72 4.16 -10.53
CA ARG A 68 13.15 4.00 -10.83
C ARG A 68 14.04 4.97 -10.06
N PHE A 69 13.68 5.26 -8.81
CA PHE A 69 14.52 6.09 -7.95
C PHE A 69 15.87 5.43 -7.70
N LYS A 70 16.87 6.27 -7.47
CA LYS A 70 18.22 5.86 -7.07
C LYS A 70 18.65 6.69 -5.87
N THR A 71 19.40 6.06 -4.96
CA THR A 71 20.06 6.80 -3.89
C THR A 71 21.17 7.68 -4.47
N VAL A 72 21.62 8.66 -3.70
CA VAL A 72 22.94 9.28 -3.93
C VAL A 72 24.04 8.24 -3.70
N THR A 73 25.25 8.55 -4.10
CA THR A 73 26.41 7.70 -3.79
C THR A 73 26.71 7.73 -2.30
N GLU A 74 26.87 6.55 -1.70
CA GLU A 74 27.09 6.38 -0.26
C GLU A 74 28.52 5.90 0.02
N PRO A 75 29.33 6.66 0.77
CA PRO A 75 30.70 6.24 1.11
C PRO A 75 30.76 4.90 1.85
N GLY A 76 29.83 4.65 2.78
CA GLY A 76 29.70 3.38 3.50
C GLY A 76 29.36 2.16 2.61
N LEU A 77 28.96 2.39 1.37
CA LEU A 77 28.67 1.36 0.37
C LEU A 77 29.72 1.34 -0.76
N ASN A 78 30.96 1.75 -0.48
CA ASN A 78 32.03 1.88 -1.47
C ASN A 78 31.67 2.82 -2.64
N GLY A 79 31.01 3.93 -2.35
CA GLY A 79 30.59 4.90 -3.36
C GLY A 79 29.47 4.43 -4.31
N ARG A 80 28.76 3.36 -3.98
CA ARG A 80 27.66 2.87 -4.81
C ARG A 80 26.40 3.69 -4.64
N SER A 81 25.68 3.91 -5.74
CA SER A 81 24.30 4.32 -5.78
C SER A 81 23.43 3.07 -5.97
N LEU A 82 22.39 2.93 -5.17
CA LEU A 82 21.49 1.78 -5.20
C LEU A 82 20.16 2.13 -5.88
N LEU A 83 19.59 1.18 -6.60
CA LEU A 83 18.20 1.27 -7.04
C LEU A 83 17.29 1.27 -5.81
N TYR A 84 16.29 2.16 -5.84
CA TYR A 84 15.28 2.28 -4.80
C TYR A 84 13.87 2.13 -5.41
N PRO A 85 13.47 0.88 -5.77
CA PRO A 85 12.23 0.63 -6.49
C PRO A 85 11.01 1.11 -5.71
N ARG A 86 10.12 1.84 -6.40
CA ARG A 86 8.82 2.27 -5.86
C ARG A 86 7.77 2.13 -6.96
N GLY A 87 6.66 1.46 -6.63
CA GLY A 87 5.59 1.22 -7.58
C GLY A 87 4.99 2.53 -8.11
N ARG A 88 4.92 2.65 -9.44
CA ARG A 88 4.22 3.70 -10.18
C ARG A 88 3.11 3.04 -11.00
N VAL A 89 2.08 2.59 -10.30
CA VAL A 89 1.01 1.77 -10.86
C VAL A 89 -0.10 1.60 -9.81
N LEU A 90 -1.33 1.31 -10.22
CA LEU A 90 -2.39 0.93 -9.28
C LEU A 90 -1.92 -0.22 -8.37
N GLY A 91 -2.11 -0.06 -7.07
CA GLY A 91 -1.58 -0.94 -6.04
C GLY A 91 -0.19 -0.55 -5.53
N GLY A 92 0.50 0.43 -6.18
CA GLY A 92 1.80 0.93 -5.73
C GLY A 92 2.83 -0.18 -5.53
N CYS A 93 3.58 -0.12 -4.42
CA CYS A 93 4.60 -1.12 -4.10
C CYS A 93 4.05 -2.54 -3.91
N SER A 94 2.77 -2.72 -3.54
CA SER A 94 2.17 -4.06 -3.46
C SER A 94 2.08 -4.76 -4.83
N SER A 95 2.19 -4.00 -5.92
CA SER A 95 2.20 -4.52 -7.30
C SER A 95 3.59 -4.98 -7.76
N ILE A 96 4.68 -4.55 -7.09
CA ILE A 96 6.06 -4.83 -7.54
C ILE A 96 6.97 -5.43 -6.46
N ASN A 97 6.50 -5.61 -5.22
CA ASN A 97 7.29 -6.20 -4.13
C ASN A 97 7.39 -7.73 -4.24
N GLY A 98 8.19 -8.36 -3.36
CA GLY A 98 8.34 -9.82 -3.26
C GLY A 98 7.18 -10.55 -2.57
N MET A 99 6.08 -9.86 -2.24
CA MET A 99 4.84 -10.42 -1.64
C MET A 99 4.98 -10.97 -0.21
N ILE A 100 6.13 -10.84 0.42
CA ILE A 100 6.29 -11.28 1.81
C ILE A 100 5.27 -10.53 2.68
N TYR A 101 4.52 -11.30 3.48
CA TYR A 101 3.60 -10.76 4.47
C TYR A 101 4.25 -10.84 5.84
N MET A 102 4.56 -9.68 6.40
CA MET A 102 5.15 -9.55 7.72
C MET A 102 4.61 -8.29 8.39
N ARG A 103 4.15 -8.44 9.62
CA ARG A 103 3.69 -7.34 10.47
C ARG A 103 4.86 -6.78 11.27
N GLY A 104 4.71 -5.55 11.78
CA GLY A 104 5.58 -5.03 12.82
C GLY A 104 5.45 -5.86 14.10
N GLN A 105 6.46 -5.78 14.96
CA GLN A 105 6.48 -6.40 16.28
C GLN A 105 5.77 -5.50 17.29
N GLU A 106 5.39 -6.07 18.44
CA GLU A 106 4.80 -5.32 19.55
C GLU A 106 5.65 -4.12 19.96
N GLY A 107 6.99 -4.29 20.03
CA GLY A 107 7.93 -3.21 20.37
C GLY A 107 7.94 -2.04 19.37
N ASP A 108 7.65 -2.29 18.08
CA ASP A 108 7.54 -1.23 17.06
C ASP A 108 6.36 -0.31 17.39
N TYR A 109 5.20 -0.89 17.70
CA TYR A 109 3.99 -0.15 18.05
C TYR A 109 4.12 0.55 19.40
N ALA A 110 4.74 -0.09 20.39
CA ALA A 110 5.04 0.55 21.68
C ALA A 110 5.92 1.78 21.51
N SER A 111 6.87 1.74 20.57
CA SER A 111 7.70 2.90 20.21
C SER A 111 6.87 4.03 19.60
N TRP A 112 5.85 3.72 18.80
CA TRP A 112 4.95 4.72 18.21
C TRP A 112 4.03 5.34 19.25
N VAL A 113 3.44 4.54 20.16
CA VAL A 113 2.66 5.05 21.31
C VAL A 113 3.51 6.02 22.12
N LYS A 114 4.76 5.62 22.45
CA LYS A 114 5.68 6.48 23.20
C LYS A 114 5.99 7.80 22.47
N ALA A 115 6.18 7.75 21.16
CA ALA A 115 6.55 8.93 20.37
C ALA A 115 5.38 9.90 20.15
N THR A 116 4.16 9.37 20.02
CA THR A 116 2.96 10.16 19.70
C THR A 116 2.12 10.53 20.93
N GLY A 117 2.22 9.75 22.02
CA GLY A 117 1.31 9.84 23.17
C GLY A 117 -0.11 9.34 22.85
N ASP A 118 -0.29 8.58 21.78
CA ASP A 118 -1.58 8.12 21.28
C ASP A 118 -1.66 6.58 21.32
N ASP A 119 -2.46 6.03 22.24
CA ASP A 119 -2.65 4.59 22.44
C ASP A 119 -3.39 3.90 21.28
N THR A 120 -3.97 4.65 20.34
CA THR A 120 -4.57 4.04 19.13
C THR A 120 -3.53 3.33 18.28
N TRP A 121 -2.24 3.64 18.45
CA TRP A 121 -1.11 2.97 17.82
C TRP A 121 -0.63 1.72 18.57
N SER A 122 -1.31 1.27 19.63
CA SER A 122 -0.91 0.07 20.38
C SER A 122 -0.96 -1.20 19.51
N TRP A 123 -0.19 -2.22 19.94
CA TRP A 123 -0.17 -3.52 19.27
C TRP A 123 -1.55 -4.16 19.19
N GLU A 124 -2.33 -4.09 20.26
CA GLU A 124 -3.68 -4.66 20.32
C GLU A 124 -4.59 -4.04 19.27
N ASN A 125 -4.56 -2.72 19.14
CA ASN A 125 -5.32 -1.99 18.12
C ASN A 125 -4.81 -2.32 16.70
N ALA A 126 -3.51 -2.36 16.49
CA ALA A 126 -2.91 -2.73 15.21
C ALA A 126 -3.28 -4.16 14.81
N LEU A 127 -3.17 -5.13 15.77
CA LEU A 127 -3.54 -6.51 15.55
C LEU A 127 -5.02 -6.66 15.16
N GLN A 128 -5.90 -5.95 15.86
CA GLN A 128 -7.33 -5.93 15.51
C GLN A 128 -7.55 -5.46 14.06
N ARG A 129 -6.89 -4.38 13.65
CA ARG A 129 -6.99 -3.87 12.27
C ARG A 129 -6.44 -4.86 11.25
N TYR A 130 -5.33 -5.52 11.53
CA TYR A 130 -4.82 -6.58 10.65
C TYR A 130 -5.83 -7.71 10.48
N LYS A 131 -6.45 -8.17 11.55
CA LYS A 131 -7.44 -9.26 11.52
C LYS A 131 -8.71 -8.87 10.76
N GLU A 132 -9.12 -7.61 10.78
CA GLU A 132 -10.33 -7.12 10.09
C GLU A 132 -10.26 -7.28 8.56
N PHE A 133 -9.10 -7.05 7.94
CA PHE A 133 -8.97 -7.15 6.50
C PHE A 133 -8.32 -8.45 6.01
N GLU A 134 -7.78 -9.25 6.91
CA GLU A 134 -7.04 -10.47 6.56
C GLU A 134 -7.97 -11.65 6.25
N ASP A 135 -7.58 -12.46 5.26
CA ASP A 135 -8.10 -13.79 4.99
C ASP A 135 -6.93 -14.79 5.02
N TYR A 136 -6.59 -15.25 6.21
CA TYR A 136 -5.43 -16.12 6.43
C TYR A 136 -5.75 -17.57 6.07
N HIS A 137 -4.92 -18.21 5.24
CA HIS A 137 -5.05 -19.58 4.77
C HIS A 137 -4.10 -20.56 5.44
N GLY A 138 -3.50 -20.21 6.57
CA GLY A 138 -2.75 -21.11 7.44
C GLY A 138 -3.62 -21.68 8.57
N ALA A 139 -2.95 -22.21 9.62
CA ALA A 139 -3.63 -22.71 10.81
C ALA A 139 -4.38 -21.58 11.54
N ALA A 140 -5.56 -21.90 12.06
CA ALA A 140 -6.33 -20.93 12.84
C ALA A 140 -5.57 -20.57 14.12
N SER A 141 -5.52 -19.30 14.45
CA SER A 141 -4.91 -18.80 15.69
C SER A 141 -5.57 -17.50 16.13
N GLN A 142 -5.26 -17.06 17.35
CA GLN A 142 -5.70 -15.76 17.85
C GLN A 142 -5.09 -14.56 17.09
N TRP A 143 -4.00 -14.80 16.38
CA TRP A 143 -3.22 -13.77 15.69
C TRP A 143 -3.74 -13.43 14.31
N HIS A 144 -4.58 -14.29 13.71
CA HIS A 144 -5.01 -14.16 12.34
C HIS A 144 -6.50 -13.94 12.17
N GLY A 145 -6.87 -13.21 11.10
CA GLY A 145 -8.24 -13.00 10.65
C GLY A 145 -8.65 -13.96 9.53
N LYS A 146 -9.94 -14.05 9.28
CA LYS A 146 -10.56 -14.84 8.21
C LYS A 146 -11.62 -14.02 7.48
N GLY A 147 -11.75 -14.27 6.17
CA GLY A 147 -12.82 -13.71 5.37
C GLY A 147 -12.64 -12.26 4.94
N GLY A 148 -11.50 -11.65 5.26
CA GLY A 148 -11.16 -10.31 4.79
C GLY A 148 -10.73 -10.28 3.32
N GLU A 149 -10.40 -9.12 2.84
CA GLU A 149 -10.06 -8.90 1.43
C GLU A 149 -8.62 -9.31 1.08
N TRP A 150 -7.73 -9.30 2.09
CA TRP A 150 -6.31 -9.54 1.93
C TRP A 150 -5.94 -10.98 2.23
N THR A 151 -5.85 -11.79 1.18
CA THR A 151 -5.49 -13.21 1.33
C THR A 151 -4.00 -13.35 1.65
N VAL A 152 -3.72 -14.08 2.74
CA VAL A 152 -2.38 -14.47 3.19
C VAL A 152 -2.30 -16.00 3.20
N SER A 153 -1.26 -16.56 2.59
CA SER A 153 -1.09 -18.01 2.48
C SER A 153 0.38 -18.40 2.58
N LYS A 154 0.63 -19.67 2.90
CA LYS A 154 1.98 -20.24 2.78
C LYS A 154 2.45 -20.18 1.34
N GLN A 155 3.75 -19.91 1.16
CA GLN A 155 4.35 -19.96 -0.17
C GLN A 155 4.28 -21.37 -0.76
N ARG A 156 4.16 -21.45 -2.08
CA ARG A 156 3.98 -22.75 -2.78
C ARG A 156 5.31 -23.34 -3.27
N LEU A 157 6.29 -22.47 -3.53
CA LEU A 157 7.60 -22.90 -3.99
C LEU A 157 8.50 -23.21 -2.79
N ARG A 158 9.09 -24.43 -2.80
CA ARG A 158 10.11 -24.85 -1.84
C ARG A 158 11.32 -25.36 -2.59
N TRP A 159 12.48 -25.10 -2.03
CA TRP A 159 13.75 -25.56 -2.56
C TRP A 159 14.44 -26.39 -1.47
N PRO A 160 14.92 -27.60 -1.75
CA PRO A 160 15.58 -28.46 -0.74
C PRO A 160 16.71 -27.74 -0.01
N ILE A 161 17.48 -26.90 -0.69
CA ILE A 161 18.56 -26.12 -0.07
C ILE A 161 18.04 -25.15 1.02
N MET A 162 16.82 -24.65 0.90
CA MET A 162 16.23 -23.77 1.91
C MET A 162 15.78 -24.56 3.15
N ASP A 163 15.34 -25.80 2.97
CA ASP A 163 15.02 -26.69 4.09
C ASP A 163 16.31 -27.05 4.85
N ILE A 164 17.40 -27.39 4.16
CA ILE A 164 18.72 -27.64 4.76
C ILE A 164 19.23 -26.38 5.49
N PHE A 165 19.07 -25.20 4.91
CA PHE A 165 19.44 -23.94 5.59
C PHE A 165 18.64 -23.72 6.87
N LYS A 166 17.34 -23.99 6.85
CA LYS A 166 16.47 -23.90 8.04
C LYS A 166 16.96 -24.88 9.13
N GLU A 167 17.23 -26.12 8.76
CA GLU A 167 17.73 -27.14 9.68
C GLU A 167 19.07 -26.73 10.30
N ALA A 168 20.02 -26.28 9.50
CA ALA A 168 21.32 -25.81 9.99
C ALA A 168 21.20 -24.61 10.94
N ALA A 169 20.27 -23.67 10.67
CA ALA A 169 20.01 -22.54 11.54
C ALA A 169 19.43 -22.99 12.91
N VAL A 170 18.55 -24.00 12.89
CA VAL A 170 18.00 -24.59 14.11
C VAL A 170 19.10 -25.32 14.92
N GLU A 171 19.98 -26.07 14.27
CA GLU A 171 21.14 -26.69 14.91
C GLU A 171 22.09 -25.65 15.52
N ALA A 172 22.20 -24.48 14.91
CA ALA A 172 22.97 -23.35 15.44
C ALA A 172 22.27 -22.59 16.58
N GLY A 173 21.08 -23.02 17.02
CA GLY A 173 20.35 -22.44 18.15
C GLY A 173 19.34 -21.35 17.79
N ILE A 174 19.05 -21.13 16.51
CA ILE A 174 17.99 -20.21 16.09
C ILE A 174 16.65 -20.96 16.12
N PRO A 175 15.60 -20.48 16.84
CA PRO A 175 14.35 -21.20 16.94
C PRO A 175 13.65 -21.29 15.57
N ALA A 176 13.02 -22.44 15.30
CA ALA A 176 12.14 -22.57 14.14
C ALA A 176 10.87 -21.74 14.36
N SER A 177 10.44 -21.02 13.30
CA SER A 177 9.18 -20.31 13.28
C SER A 177 8.35 -20.75 12.07
N ASP A 178 7.11 -21.13 12.30
CA ASP A 178 6.15 -21.40 11.24
C ASP A 178 5.24 -20.21 10.97
N ASP A 179 5.32 -19.17 11.81
CA ASP A 179 4.55 -17.94 11.66
C ASP A 179 5.28 -16.76 12.33
N PHE A 180 5.65 -15.77 11.54
CA PHE A 180 6.33 -14.55 11.99
C PHE A 180 5.37 -13.41 12.37
N ASN A 181 4.05 -13.63 12.37
CA ASN A 181 3.04 -12.59 12.52
C ASN A 181 2.33 -12.63 13.90
N GLN A 182 3.02 -13.16 14.92
CA GLN A 182 2.49 -13.33 16.27
C GLN A 182 2.97 -12.27 17.27
N GLY A 183 3.52 -11.14 16.78
CA GLY A 183 4.08 -10.08 17.64
C GLY A 183 5.57 -10.24 17.94
N ASP A 184 6.14 -11.43 17.76
CA ASP A 184 7.57 -11.71 17.76
C ASP A 184 7.95 -12.44 16.47
N ASN A 185 8.95 -11.92 15.77
CA ASN A 185 9.43 -12.50 14.51
C ASN A 185 10.87 -13.03 14.59
N PHE A 186 11.37 -13.33 15.80
CA PHE A 186 12.67 -13.98 15.97
C PHE A 186 12.59 -15.47 15.61
N GLY A 187 13.43 -15.89 14.69
CA GLY A 187 13.48 -17.29 14.27
C GLY A 187 13.86 -17.50 12.81
N VAL A 188 13.77 -18.75 12.36
CA VAL A 188 14.01 -19.17 10.98
C VAL A 188 12.82 -19.96 10.46
N GLY A 189 12.33 -19.61 9.27
CA GLY A 189 11.17 -20.27 8.66
C GLY A 189 10.84 -19.69 7.29
N TYR A 190 9.78 -20.23 6.69
CA TYR A 190 9.24 -19.72 5.44
C TYR A 190 8.21 -18.62 5.71
N PHE A 191 8.35 -17.51 5.01
CA PHE A 191 7.39 -16.42 5.10
C PHE A 191 6.02 -16.79 4.52
N ASP A 192 4.98 -16.23 5.13
CA ASP A 192 3.68 -16.12 4.48
C ASP A 192 3.72 -15.07 3.36
N VAL A 193 2.84 -15.24 2.39
CA VAL A 193 2.84 -14.38 1.20
C VAL A 193 1.43 -13.88 0.84
N SER A 194 1.39 -12.67 0.29
CA SER A 194 0.18 -12.04 -0.22
C SER A 194 -0.17 -12.61 -1.60
N GLN A 195 -0.74 -13.83 -1.61
CA GLN A 195 -1.13 -14.53 -2.82
C GLN A 195 -2.54 -15.13 -2.69
N ARG A 196 -3.27 -15.14 -3.81
CA ARG A 196 -4.57 -15.81 -3.93
C ARG A 196 -4.50 -16.81 -5.08
N LYS A 197 -4.66 -18.11 -4.77
CA LYS A 197 -4.59 -19.21 -5.75
C LYS A 197 -3.29 -19.22 -6.57
N GLY A 198 -2.16 -18.82 -5.96
CA GLY A 198 -0.85 -18.80 -6.62
C GLY A 198 -0.55 -17.54 -7.44
N TRP A 199 -1.45 -16.57 -7.49
CA TRP A 199 -1.24 -15.28 -8.13
C TRP A 199 -1.00 -14.19 -7.08
N ARG A 200 -0.18 -13.18 -7.41
CA ARG A 200 -0.06 -11.98 -6.57
C ARG A 200 -1.43 -11.40 -6.26
N LEU A 201 -1.64 -11.11 -5.00
CA LEU A 201 -2.69 -10.22 -4.54
C LEU A 201 -2.05 -8.87 -4.22
N ASN A 202 -2.34 -7.86 -5.03
CA ASN A 202 -1.99 -6.47 -4.73
C ASN A 202 -3.20 -5.72 -4.17
N THR A 203 -2.99 -4.53 -3.64
CA THR A 203 -4.07 -3.74 -3.04
C THR A 203 -5.11 -3.23 -4.04
N SER A 204 -4.73 -3.10 -5.32
CA SER A 204 -5.69 -2.85 -6.38
C SER A 204 -6.72 -3.99 -6.49
N LYS A 205 -6.27 -5.25 -6.49
CA LYS A 205 -7.16 -6.41 -6.54
C LYS A 205 -7.98 -6.61 -5.26
N ALA A 206 -7.34 -6.39 -4.10
CA ALA A 206 -7.98 -6.64 -2.81
C ALA A 206 -9.05 -5.59 -2.47
N PHE A 207 -8.76 -4.32 -2.76
CA PHE A 207 -9.60 -3.23 -2.28
C PHE A 207 -10.21 -2.40 -3.41
N LEU A 208 -9.40 -1.98 -4.40
CA LEU A 208 -9.81 -0.95 -5.35
C LEU A 208 -10.78 -1.47 -6.43
N ARG A 209 -10.56 -2.67 -6.97
CA ARG A 209 -11.33 -3.16 -8.13
C ARG A 209 -12.84 -3.21 -7.89
N ASP A 210 -13.26 -3.59 -6.70
CA ASP A 210 -14.68 -3.59 -6.35
C ASP A 210 -15.18 -2.20 -6.00
N ALA A 211 -14.40 -1.41 -5.29
CA ALA A 211 -14.73 -0.03 -4.97
C ALA A 211 -14.86 0.85 -6.23
N ALA A 212 -14.03 0.61 -7.25
CA ALA A 212 -14.07 1.37 -8.51
C ALA A 212 -15.37 1.20 -9.33
N LYS A 213 -16.22 0.22 -8.98
CA LYS A 213 -17.54 0.05 -9.55
C LYS A 213 -18.60 0.98 -8.91
N ARG A 214 -18.26 1.60 -7.79
CA ARG A 214 -19.19 2.47 -7.05
C ARG A 214 -19.28 3.84 -7.75
N PRO A 215 -20.48 4.41 -7.88
CA PRO A 215 -20.68 5.68 -8.60
C PRO A 215 -20.06 6.89 -7.91
N ASN A 216 -19.76 6.78 -6.61
CA ASN A 216 -19.17 7.84 -5.79
C ASN A 216 -17.62 7.78 -5.72
N LEU A 217 -16.96 6.85 -6.44
CA LEU A 217 -15.51 6.81 -6.61
C LEU A 217 -15.10 7.17 -8.03
N THR A 218 -14.26 8.19 -8.13
CA THR A 218 -13.56 8.54 -9.37
C THR A 218 -12.09 8.14 -9.25
N VAL A 219 -11.57 7.35 -10.20
CA VAL A 219 -10.16 6.96 -10.25
C VAL A 219 -9.52 7.55 -11.50
N ILE A 220 -8.46 8.33 -11.30
CA ILE A 220 -7.68 8.92 -12.39
C ILE A 220 -6.27 8.34 -12.34
N THR A 221 -5.84 7.71 -13.42
CA THR A 221 -4.47 7.19 -13.61
C THR A 221 -3.68 8.05 -14.57
N GLU A 222 -2.35 7.86 -14.59
CA GLU A 222 -1.42 8.64 -15.41
C GLU A 222 -1.53 10.16 -15.14
N ALA A 223 -1.80 10.50 -13.87
CA ALA A 223 -1.98 11.85 -13.39
C ALA A 223 -1.04 12.11 -12.20
N VAL A 224 -0.08 12.99 -12.38
CA VAL A 224 0.91 13.35 -11.37
C VAL A 224 0.44 14.57 -10.62
N VAL A 225 0.14 14.42 -9.32
CA VAL A 225 -0.12 15.56 -8.44
C VAL A 225 1.20 16.29 -8.24
N ASN A 226 1.24 17.56 -8.59
CA ASN A 226 2.43 18.40 -8.53
C ASN A 226 2.32 19.54 -7.52
N LYS A 227 1.11 19.79 -6.98
CA LYS A 227 0.90 20.87 -6.02
C LYS A 227 -0.31 20.61 -5.13
N LEU A 228 -0.16 20.88 -3.83
CA LEU A 228 -1.28 21.05 -2.90
C LEU A 228 -1.76 22.51 -2.96
N LEU A 229 -3.06 22.69 -2.97
CA LEU A 229 -3.69 24.01 -2.92
C LEU A 229 -3.98 24.33 -1.45
N ILE A 230 -3.11 25.15 -0.85
CA ILE A 230 -3.17 25.51 0.56
C ILE A 230 -3.45 27.01 0.67
N ASP A 231 -4.46 27.37 1.45
CA ASP A 231 -4.75 28.76 1.76
C ASP A 231 -3.62 29.35 2.62
N PRO A 232 -3.00 30.46 2.20
CA PRO A 232 -1.82 31.00 2.89
C PRO A 232 -2.12 31.53 4.31
N ASN A 233 -3.37 31.89 4.60
CA ASN A 233 -3.77 32.46 5.88
C ASN A 233 -4.23 31.38 6.86
N SER A 234 -5.22 30.58 6.46
CA SER A 234 -5.80 29.52 7.30
C SER A 234 -4.96 28.25 7.36
N LYS A 235 -4.00 28.07 6.43
CA LYS A 235 -3.22 26.86 6.23
C LYS A 235 -4.05 25.62 5.87
N ASN A 236 -5.33 25.80 5.55
CA ASN A 236 -6.18 24.71 5.12
C ASN A 236 -5.83 24.27 3.70
N CYS A 237 -5.69 22.97 3.48
CA CYS A 237 -5.57 22.37 2.15
C CYS A 237 -6.99 22.20 1.58
N TYR A 238 -7.28 22.93 0.49
CA TYR A 238 -8.59 22.93 -0.13
C TYR A 238 -8.65 22.19 -1.48
N GLY A 239 -7.55 21.61 -1.93
CA GLY A 239 -7.52 20.88 -3.18
C GLY A 239 -6.12 20.51 -3.64
N VAL A 240 -6.03 20.04 -4.87
CA VAL A 240 -4.77 19.68 -5.52
C VAL A 240 -4.74 20.10 -6.98
N GLN A 241 -3.52 20.28 -7.49
CA GLN A 241 -3.24 20.42 -8.90
C GLN A 241 -2.52 19.17 -9.39
N PHE A 242 -2.94 18.63 -10.52
CA PHE A 242 -2.27 17.51 -11.15
C PHE A 242 -2.06 17.73 -12.64
N ILE A 243 -1.10 17.01 -13.20
CA ILE A 243 -0.77 17.03 -14.63
C ILE A 243 -1.13 15.67 -15.22
N LYS A 244 -1.96 15.69 -16.26
CA LYS A 244 -2.30 14.52 -17.08
C LYS A 244 -2.26 14.92 -18.56
N ASP A 245 -1.58 14.11 -19.37
CA ASP A 245 -1.42 14.37 -20.84
C ASP A 245 -0.92 15.78 -21.15
N GLY A 246 0.00 16.29 -20.32
CA GLY A 246 0.55 17.65 -20.42
C GLY A 246 -0.40 18.77 -19.98
N LYS A 247 -1.64 18.45 -19.62
CA LYS A 247 -2.64 19.41 -19.16
C LYS A 247 -2.64 19.52 -17.64
N VAL A 248 -2.55 20.75 -17.14
CA VAL A 248 -2.71 21.08 -15.73
C VAL A 248 -4.20 21.17 -15.41
N THR A 249 -4.61 20.51 -14.31
CA THR A 249 -6.01 20.52 -13.83
C THR A 249 -6.02 20.71 -12.33
N GLU A 250 -6.94 21.51 -11.83
CA GLU A 250 -7.19 21.68 -10.39
C GLU A 250 -8.51 21.02 -9.99
N VAL A 251 -8.50 20.39 -8.81
CA VAL A 251 -9.69 19.81 -8.18
C VAL A 251 -9.71 20.22 -6.72
N HIS A 252 -10.92 20.36 -6.17
CA HIS A 252 -11.11 20.95 -4.86
C HIS A 252 -11.86 20.02 -3.90
N CYS A 253 -11.58 20.16 -2.61
CA CYS A 253 -12.37 19.56 -1.55
C CYS A 253 -13.59 20.41 -1.22
N ASP A 254 -14.67 19.76 -0.80
CA ASP A 254 -15.82 20.43 -0.20
C ASP A 254 -15.48 20.88 1.22
N THR A 255 -14.91 22.07 1.33
CA THR A 255 -14.53 22.66 2.63
C THR A 255 -15.73 22.96 3.53
N SER A 256 -16.95 23.08 2.97
CA SER A 256 -18.17 23.27 3.75
C SER A 256 -18.61 22.01 4.50
N ASN A 257 -18.17 20.83 4.00
CA ASN A 257 -18.51 19.51 4.54
C ASN A 257 -17.28 18.77 5.10
N ARG A 258 -16.27 19.51 5.57
CA ARG A 258 -15.00 18.96 6.08
C ARG A 258 -14.30 18.04 5.08
N GLY A 259 -14.26 18.45 3.81
CA GLY A 259 -13.52 17.73 2.79
C GLY A 259 -12.01 17.73 3.07
N GLU A 260 -11.34 16.63 2.72
CA GLU A 260 -9.94 16.41 3.05
C GLU A 260 -9.12 15.97 1.84
N VAL A 261 -7.85 16.42 1.81
CA VAL A 261 -6.81 15.89 0.93
C VAL A 261 -5.94 14.91 1.71
N ILE A 262 -5.84 13.69 1.23
CA ILE A 262 -5.13 12.60 1.90
C ILE A 262 -3.87 12.25 1.09
N LEU A 263 -2.68 12.47 1.68
CA LEU A 263 -1.41 12.08 1.09
C LEU A 263 -1.15 10.59 1.34
N SER A 264 -1.13 9.80 0.27
CA SER A 264 -0.76 8.38 0.27
C SER A 264 0.18 8.04 -0.89
N ALA A 265 1.03 9.01 -1.27
CA ALA A 265 1.97 8.90 -2.39
C ALA A 265 3.26 8.12 -2.05
N GLY A 266 3.34 7.53 -0.87
CA GLY A 266 4.45 6.72 -0.40
C GLY A 266 5.57 7.55 0.23
N THR A 267 6.60 6.85 0.73
CA THR A 267 7.68 7.42 1.54
C THR A 267 8.41 8.59 0.88
N ILE A 268 8.51 8.59 -0.45
CA ILE A 268 9.21 9.65 -1.19
C ILE A 268 8.25 10.74 -1.66
N GLY A 269 7.01 10.39 -1.95
CA GLY A 269 6.04 11.32 -2.58
C GLY A 269 5.16 12.10 -1.61
N SER A 270 4.98 11.60 -0.36
CA SER A 270 4.11 12.25 0.63
C SER A 270 4.86 13.34 1.48
#